data_04a6297766e46bd3c78663af9b56b5d0
#
_entry.id   04a6297766e46bd3c78663af9b56b5d0
#
_cell.length_a   1.000
_cell.length_b   1.000
_cell.length_c   1.000
_cell.angle_alpha   90.00
_cell.angle_beta   90.00
_cell.angle_gamma   90.00
#
_symmetry.space_group_name_H-M   'P 1'
#
loop_
_entity.id
_entity.type
_entity.pdbx_description
1 polymer ?
#
loop_
_entity_poly.entity_id
_entity_poly.type
_entity_poly.pdbx_seq_one_letter_code
_entity_poly.pdbx_strand_id
1 'polypeptide(L)'
;MVRFKSPLKNLGYLFYRWIVVFFDPIKLVRAFPNMISFLFDWIRYKQLKGSEKTRLIDSFPNIHDKTSTTPFLRHYFYQDIWAFRNIVNSKTPTHVDVASRIDFVGMLTAVTHVTFIDIRPLLADLTNFDSRSGSILAMPYDDNTIQSLS
;
A
#
# COMPACT_ATOMS: atom_id res chain seq x y z
N MET A 1 -10.44 1.66 -16.68
CA MET A 1 -11.40 0.54 -16.82
C MET A 1 -11.21 -0.07 -18.20
N VAL A 2 -10.79 -1.34 -18.27
CA VAL A 2 -10.59 -2.03 -19.56
C VAL A 2 -11.96 -2.41 -20.12
N ARG A 3 -12.34 -1.81 -21.24
CA ARG A 3 -13.61 -2.13 -21.94
C ARG A 3 -13.27 -2.80 -23.27
N PHE A 4 -13.60 -4.07 -23.41
CA PHE A 4 -13.39 -4.82 -24.66
C PHE A 4 -14.51 -4.50 -25.66
N LYS A 5 -14.18 -4.51 -26.96
CA LYS A 5 -15.15 -4.28 -28.06
C LYS A 5 -16.21 -5.40 -28.18
N SER A 6 -15.95 -6.58 -27.60
CA SER A 6 -16.85 -7.73 -27.63
C SER A 6 -17.62 -7.87 -26.31
N PRO A 7 -18.97 -7.95 -26.32
CA PRO A 7 -19.78 -8.12 -25.12
C PRO A 7 -19.47 -9.43 -24.37
N LEU A 8 -19.11 -10.49 -25.07
CA LEU A 8 -18.73 -11.78 -24.49
C LEU A 8 -17.44 -11.69 -23.67
N LYS A 9 -16.43 -10.91 -24.17
CA LYS A 9 -15.19 -10.66 -23.44
C LYS A 9 -15.42 -9.81 -22.19
N ASN A 10 -16.33 -8.85 -22.25
CA ASN A 10 -16.70 -8.03 -21.08
C ASN A 10 -17.39 -8.89 -20.01
N LEU A 11 -18.28 -9.83 -20.41
CA LEU A 11 -18.94 -10.75 -19.48
C LEU A 11 -17.93 -11.70 -18.83
N GLY A 12 -17.02 -12.29 -19.62
CA GLY A 12 -15.94 -13.13 -19.10
C GLY A 12 -15.02 -12.39 -18.12
N TYR A 13 -14.70 -11.13 -18.42
CA TYR A 13 -13.88 -10.29 -17.53
C TYR A 13 -14.64 -9.91 -16.23
N LEU A 14 -15.95 -9.67 -16.30
CA LEU A 14 -16.78 -9.44 -15.12
C LEU A 14 -16.78 -10.68 -14.22
N PHE A 15 -17.05 -11.85 -14.81
CA PHE A 15 -17.06 -13.12 -14.08
C PHE A 15 -15.71 -13.42 -13.43
N TYR A 16 -14.60 -13.23 -14.17
CA TYR A 16 -13.24 -13.34 -13.62
C TYR A 16 -13.03 -12.42 -12.40
N ARG A 17 -13.44 -11.15 -12.48
CA ARG A 17 -13.31 -10.20 -11.37
C ARG A 17 -14.06 -10.61 -10.10
N TRP A 18 -15.21 -11.26 -10.27
CA TRP A 18 -15.99 -11.76 -9.13
C TRP A 18 -15.35 -12.99 -8.49
N ILE A 19 -14.83 -13.91 -9.32
CA ILE A 19 -14.13 -15.10 -8.82
C ILE A 19 -12.84 -14.76 -8.11
N VAL A 20 -12.06 -13.82 -8.64
CA VAL A 20 -10.77 -13.39 -8.05
C VAL A 20 -10.92 -12.83 -6.63
N VAL A 21 -12.09 -12.32 -6.27
CA VAL A 21 -12.37 -11.90 -4.87
C VAL A 21 -12.28 -13.07 -3.90
N PHE A 22 -12.70 -14.27 -4.33
CA PHE A 22 -12.68 -15.47 -3.50
C PHE A 22 -11.40 -16.28 -3.72
N PHE A 23 -10.94 -16.34 -4.95
CA PHE A 23 -9.79 -17.16 -5.30
C PHE A 23 -9.21 -16.73 -6.68
N ASP A 24 -7.88 -16.60 -6.77
CA ASP A 24 -7.19 -16.23 -8.01
C ASP A 24 -6.70 -17.49 -8.74
N PRO A 25 -7.36 -17.92 -9.83
CA PRO A 25 -6.99 -19.14 -10.55
C PRO A 25 -5.59 -19.07 -11.17
N ILE A 26 -5.12 -17.88 -11.56
CA ILE A 26 -3.78 -17.69 -12.13
C ILE A 26 -2.72 -17.88 -11.05
N LYS A 27 -2.94 -17.35 -9.88
CA LYS A 27 -2.04 -17.57 -8.73
C LYS A 27 -2.02 -19.03 -8.32
N LEU A 28 -3.18 -19.71 -8.33
CA LEU A 28 -3.25 -21.13 -8.00
C LEU A 28 -2.42 -21.99 -8.96
N VAL A 29 -2.56 -21.80 -10.27
CA VAL A 29 -1.78 -22.53 -11.28
C VAL A 29 -0.27 -22.30 -11.12
N ARG A 30 0.13 -21.06 -10.79
CA ARG A 30 1.52 -20.69 -10.53
C ARG A 30 2.04 -21.10 -9.16
N ALA A 31 1.18 -21.39 -8.20
CA ALA A 31 1.56 -21.73 -6.84
C ALA A 31 2.46 -22.98 -6.79
N PHE A 32 2.15 -24.01 -7.57
CA PHE A 32 2.90 -25.25 -7.57
C PHE A 32 4.36 -25.08 -8.04
N PRO A 33 4.66 -24.55 -9.25
CA PRO A 33 6.03 -24.30 -9.66
C PRO A 33 6.76 -23.29 -8.78
N ASN A 34 6.05 -22.26 -8.26
CA ASN A 34 6.64 -21.29 -7.36
C ASN A 34 7.01 -21.90 -6.01
N MET A 35 6.19 -22.82 -5.49
CA MET A 35 6.51 -23.56 -4.25
C MET A 35 7.76 -24.41 -4.42
N ILE A 36 7.91 -25.11 -5.56
CA ILE A 36 9.12 -25.87 -5.87
C ILE A 36 10.33 -24.94 -5.91
N SER A 37 10.22 -23.79 -6.58
CA SER A 37 11.28 -22.78 -6.62
C SER A 37 11.66 -22.29 -5.23
N PHE A 38 10.67 -22.00 -4.37
CA PHE A 38 10.89 -21.61 -2.98
C PHE A 38 11.67 -22.67 -2.18
N LEU A 39 11.31 -23.94 -2.32
CA LEU A 39 12.00 -25.04 -1.62
C LEU A 39 13.47 -25.15 -2.08
N PHE A 40 13.76 -25.02 -3.38
CA PHE A 40 15.13 -25.00 -3.87
C PHE A 40 15.91 -23.79 -3.34
N ASP A 41 15.32 -22.59 -3.35
CA ASP A 41 15.97 -21.39 -2.82
C ASP A 41 16.23 -21.52 -1.32
N TRP A 42 15.29 -22.11 -0.56
CA TRP A 42 15.45 -22.40 0.87
C TRP A 42 16.60 -23.38 1.17
N ILE A 43 16.69 -24.48 0.39
CA ILE A 43 17.80 -25.45 0.52
C ILE A 43 19.14 -24.76 0.18
N ARG A 44 19.19 -23.98 -0.89
CA ARG A 44 20.39 -23.20 -1.28
C ARG A 44 20.80 -22.23 -0.18
N TYR A 45 19.83 -21.49 0.42
CA TYR A 45 20.09 -20.59 1.53
C TYR A 45 20.77 -21.31 2.71
N LYS A 46 20.25 -22.48 3.11
CA LYS A 46 20.83 -23.28 4.20
C LYS A 46 22.27 -23.76 3.93
N GLN A 47 22.68 -23.83 2.67
CA GLN A 47 24.03 -24.23 2.27
C GLN A 47 25.02 -23.05 2.25
N LEU A 48 24.53 -21.81 2.35
CA LEU A 48 25.40 -20.63 2.36
C LEU A 48 26.20 -20.58 3.67
N LYS A 49 27.50 -20.25 3.54
CA LYS A 49 28.36 -20.03 4.70
C LYS A 49 27.85 -18.82 5.50
N GLY A 50 27.55 -19.01 6.77
CA GLY A 50 27.03 -17.96 7.64
C GLY A 50 25.50 -17.77 7.60
N SER A 51 24.77 -18.66 6.90
CA SER A 51 23.31 -18.64 6.94
C SER A 51 22.78 -18.94 8.35
N GLU A 52 21.71 -18.28 8.71
CA GLU A 52 21.01 -18.56 9.96
C GLU A 52 20.38 -19.96 9.97
N LYS A 53 20.25 -20.56 11.16
CA LYS A 53 19.57 -21.84 11.32
C LYS A 53 18.06 -21.62 11.16
N THR A 54 17.56 -21.88 9.97
CA THR A 54 16.12 -21.79 9.67
C THR A 54 15.42 -23.12 9.94
N ARG A 55 14.27 -23.08 10.57
CA ARG A 55 13.38 -24.22 10.77
C ARG A 55 12.20 -24.12 9.82
N LEU A 56 11.73 -25.24 9.29
CA LEU A 56 10.59 -25.23 8.35
C LEU A 56 9.33 -24.65 8.98
N ILE A 57 9.15 -24.86 10.28
CA ILE A 57 7.99 -24.35 11.03
C ILE A 57 7.96 -22.81 11.13
N ASP A 58 9.12 -22.17 11.01
CA ASP A 58 9.25 -20.71 11.09
C ASP A 58 9.18 -20.05 9.70
N SER A 59 9.06 -20.88 8.63
CA SER A 59 9.00 -20.37 7.26
C SER A 59 7.59 -19.93 6.87
N PHE A 60 7.51 -18.75 6.25
CA PHE A 60 6.31 -18.26 5.57
C PHE A 60 6.61 -18.11 4.07
N PRO A 61 6.17 -19.06 3.24
CA PRO A 61 6.55 -19.06 1.82
C PRO A 61 5.84 -17.97 1.03
N ASN A 62 6.57 -16.92 0.68
CA ASN A 62 6.14 -15.87 -0.25
C ASN A 62 6.37 -16.31 -1.70
N ILE A 63 5.55 -17.25 -2.17
CA ILE A 63 5.73 -17.92 -3.46
C ILE A 63 5.44 -17.06 -4.71
N HIS A 64 4.86 -15.88 -4.53
CA HIS A 64 4.51 -14.98 -5.63
C HIS A 64 5.40 -13.74 -5.74
N ASP A 65 6.40 -13.60 -4.87
CA ASP A 65 7.24 -12.39 -4.79
C ASP A 65 8.45 -12.41 -5.72
N LYS A 66 8.74 -13.55 -6.38
CA LYS A 66 9.87 -13.68 -7.31
C LYS A 66 9.55 -12.96 -8.62
N THR A 67 9.79 -11.66 -8.66
CA THR A 67 9.57 -10.79 -9.81
C THR A 67 10.91 -10.24 -10.33
N SER A 68 10.99 -9.88 -11.62
CA SER A 68 12.19 -9.29 -12.23
C SER A 68 12.46 -7.86 -11.75
N THR A 69 11.43 -7.19 -11.21
CA THR A 69 11.50 -5.82 -10.69
C THR A 69 10.65 -5.72 -9.44
N THR A 70 10.99 -4.79 -8.55
CA THR A 70 10.18 -4.51 -7.35
C THR A 70 8.79 -4.02 -7.77
N PRO A 71 7.72 -4.73 -7.41
CA PRO A 71 6.36 -4.29 -7.68
C PRO A 71 5.99 -3.11 -6.79
N PHE A 72 5.39 -2.08 -7.35
CA PHE A 72 4.87 -0.94 -6.60
C PHE A 72 3.63 -0.34 -7.26
N LEU A 73 2.82 0.34 -6.51
CA LEU A 73 1.63 1.04 -6.99
C LEU A 73 2.06 2.39 -7.59
N ARG A 74 2.36 2.41 -8.89
CA ARG A 74 2.95 3.57 -9.59
C ARG A 74 2.20 4.87 -9.32
N HIS A 75 0.87 4.84 -9.37
CA HIS A 75 0.06 6.05 -9.18
C HIS A 75 0.33 6.68 -7.80
N TYR A 76 0.14 5.91 -6.73
CA TYR A 76 0.36 6.39 -5.36
C TYR A 76 1.82 6.77 -5.10
N PHE A 77 2.77 5.99 -5.60
CA PHE A 77 4.19 6.27 -5.41
C PHE A 77 4.59 7.66 -5.92
N TYR A 78 4.18 8.00 -7.16
CA TYR A 78 4.51 9.32 -7.72
C TYR A 78 3.66 10.44 -7.13
N GLN A 79 2.41 10.17 -6.79
CA GLN A 79 1.52 11.12 -6.12
C GLN A 79 2.07 11.51 -4.74
N ASP A 80 2.46 10.53 -3.92
CA ASP A 80 2.99 10.75 -2.58
C ASP A 80 4.29 11.56 -2.63
N ILE A 81 5.21 11.23 -3.56
CA ILE A 81 6.46 11.99 -3.74
C ILE A 81 6.16 13.44 -4.18
N TRP A 82 5.25 13.64 -5.11
CA TRP A 82 4.87 14.97 -5.56
C TRP A 82 4.24 15.78 -4.43
N ALA A 83 3.28 15.21 -3.71
CA ALA A 83 2.63 15.86 -2.58
C ALA A 83 3.63 16.21 -1.48
N PHE A 84 4.49 15.26 -1.09
CA PHE A 84 5.54 15.48 -0.09
C PHE A 84 6.44 16.68 -0.44
N ARG A 85 6.91 16.75 -1.68
CA ARG A 85 7.75 17.87 -2.14
C ARG A 85 7.03 19.21 -2.04
N ASN A 86 5.76 19.27 -2.42
CA ASN A 86 4.97 20.51 -2.33
C ASN A 86 4.76 20.93 -0.87
N ILE A 87 4.44 19.99 0.03
CA ILE A 87 4.25 20.27 1.45
C ILE A 87 5.55 20.79 2.08
N VAL A 88 6.69 20.12 1.83
CA VAL A 88 8.00 20.57 2.32
C VAL A 88 8.35 21.97 1.79
N ASN A 89 8.11 22.23 0.51
CA ASN A 89 8.42 23.53 -0.11
C ASN A 89 7.50 24.65 0.38
N SER A 90 6.27 24.33 0.79
CA SER A 90 5.33 25.32 1.34
C SER A 90 5.77 25.88 2.69
N LYS A 91 6.59 25.11 3.44
CA LYS A 91 7.04 25.44 4.80
C LYS A 91 5.90 25.74 5.77
N THR A 92 4.71 25.22 5.52
CA THR A 92 3.56 25.38 6.41
C THR A 92 3.81 24.62 7.72
N PRO A 93 3.57 25.25 8.89
CA PRO A 93 3.80 24.60 10.17
C PRO A 93 2.82 23.49 10.48
N THR A 94 1.65 23.51 9.83
CA THR A 94 0.56 22.53 9.99
C THR A 94 0.03 22.08 8.65
N HIS A 95 -0.30 20.81 8.55
CA HIS A 95 -0.89 20.19 7.38
C HIS A 95 -2.09 19.31 7.77
N VAL A 96 -3.18 19.40 7.03
CA VAL A 96 -4.34 18.53 7.17
C VAL A 96 -4.31 17.51 6.05
N ASP A 97 -4.37 16.24 6.41
CA ASP A 97 -4.44 15.14 5.45
C ASP A 97 -5.78 14.39 5.58
N VAL A 98 -6.42 14.09 4.45
CA VAL A 98 -7.70 13.40 4.43
C VAL A 98 -7.57 12.04 3.78
N ALA A 99 -7.55 11.00 4.62
CA ALA A 99 -7.60 9.59 4.22
C ALA A 99 -6.47 9.13 3.26
N SER A 100 -5.31 9.78 3.26
CA SER A 100 -4.15 9.32 2.52
C SER A 100 -3.56 8.04 3.11
N ARG A 101 -2.56 7.49 2.44
CA ARG A 101 -1.86 6.30 2.93
C ARG A 101 -1.13 6.60 4.24
N ILE A 102 -1.29 5.70 5.22
CA ILE A 102 -0.69 5.87 6.56
C ILE A 102 0.83 6.01 6.53
N ASP A 103 1.52 5.33 5.58
CA ASP A 103 2.98 5.46 5.41
C ASP A 103 3.36 6.88 5.00
N PHE A 104 2.63 7.49 4.07
CA PHE A 104 2.81 8.87 3.63
C PHE A 104 2.56 9.85 4.78
N VAL A 105 1.45 9.69 5.49
CA VAL A 105 1.08 10.51 6.65
C VAL A 105 2.16 10.42 7.73
N GLY A 106 2.65 9.22 8.05
CA GLY A 106 3.71 9.01 9.01
C GLY A 106 5.01 9.74 8.63
N MET A 107 5.41 9.73 7.35
CA MET A 107 6.59 10.46 6.88
C MET A 107 6.41 11.99 6.98
N LEU A 108 5.21 12.51 6.76
CA LEU A 108 4.92 13.94 6.87
C LEU A 108 5.16 14.48 8.28
N THR A 109 4.96 13.68 9.33
CA THR A 109 5.16 14.12 10.72
C THR A 109 6.63 14.53 11.04
N ALA A 110 7.58 14.09 10.20
CA ALA A 110 8.98 14.49 10.32
C ALA A 110 9.25 15.92 9.84
N VAL A 111 8.34 16.53 9.07
CA VAL A 111 8.55 17.84 8.44
C VAL A 111 7.50 18.89 8.78
N THR A 112 6.34 18.48 9.26
CA THR A 112 5.25 19.38 9.66
C THR A 112 4.37 18.71 10.71
N HIS A 113 3.57 19.51 11.43
CA HIS A 113 2.52 18.94 12.29
C HIS A 113 1.33 18.50 11.41
N VAL A 114 0.94 17.23 11.51
CA VAL A 114 -0.09 16.63 10.67
C VAL A 114 -1.37 16.35 11.47
N THR A 115 -2.50 16.84 10.98
CA THR A 115 -3.81 16.39 11.43
C THR A 115 -4.40 15.45 10.38
N PHE A 116 -4.45 14.17 10.69
CA PHE A 116 -5.03 13.14 9.83
C PHE A 116 -6.54 12.99 10.09
N ILE A 117 -7.33 13.06 9.03
CA ILE A 117 -8.79 12.94 9.08
C ILE A 117 -9.24 11.73 8.28
N ASP A 118 -9.88 10.79 8.93
CA ASP A 118 -10.51 9.64 8.29
C ASP A 118 -11.79 9.27 9.06
N ILE A 119 -12.72 8.61 8.41
CA ILE A 119 -13.90 8.03 9.05
C ILE A 119 -13.51 6.99 10.11
N ARG A 120 -12.31 6.40 9.98
CA ARG A 120 -11.66 5.47 10.91
C ARG A 120 -10.33 6.07 11.34
N PRO A 121 -10.30 6.87 12.42
CA PRO A 121 -9.07 7.55 12.84
C PRO A 121 -7.93 6.58 13.10
N LEU A 122 -6.71 6.97 12.69
CA LEU A 122 -5.49 6.22 12.95
C LEU A 122 -5.09 6.35 14.42
N LEU A 123 -5.03 5.24 15.14
CA LEU A 123 -4.54 5.21 16.52
C LEU A 123 -3.04 4.95 16.51
N ALA A 124 -2.25 6.00 16.39
CA ALA A 124 -0.79 5.96 16.43
C ALA A 124 -0.27 7.02 17.41
N ASP A 125 0.75 6.65 18.18
CA ASP A 125 1.49 7.57 19.06
C ASP A 125 2.73 8.08 18.31
N LEU A 126 2.60 9.26 17.70
CA LEU A 126 3.66 9.89 16.92
C LEU A 126 3.80 11.36 17.34
N THR A 127 5.04 11.84 17.35
CA THR A 127 5.31 13.27 17.50
C THR A 127 4.76 14.05 16.30
N ASN A 128 4.25 15.26 16.51
CA ASN A 128 3.66 16.11 15.46
C ASN A 128 2.49 15.45 14.71
N PHE A 129 1.67 14.69 15.43
CA PHE A 129 0.54 13.97 14.83
C PHE A 129 -0.72 14.08 15.67
N ASP A 130 -1.83 14.47 15.03
CA ASP A 130 -3.18 14.35 15.53
C ASP A 130 -4.03 13.51 14.59
N SER A 131 -4.92 12.70 15.13
CA SER A 131 -5.89 11.94 14.32
C SER A 131 -7.31 12.25 14.77
N ARG A 132 -8.18 12.54 13.81
CA ARG A 132 -9.57 12.90 14.06
C ARG A 132 -10.52 12.12 13.18
N SER A 133 -11.67 11.75 13.74
CA SER A 133 -12.76 11.22 12.93
C SER A 133 -13.40 12.33 12.12
N GLY A 134 -13.56 12.11 10.81
CA GLY A 134 -14.18 13.08 9.93
C GLY A 134 -14.35 12.54 8.51
N SER A 135 -15.01 13.33 7.69
CA SER A 135 -15.23 13.04 6.27
C SER A 135 -14.93 14.27 5.44
N ILE A 136 -14.45 14.08 4.21
CA ILE A 136 -14.27 15.16 3.25
C ILE A 136 -15.58 15.93 2.96
N LEU A 137 -16.74 15.29 3.19
CA LEU A 137 -18.05 15.92 3.02
C LEU A 137 -18.46 16.78 4.21
N ALA A 138 -17.80 16.63 5.36
CA ALA A 138 -18.07 17.37 6.59
C ALA A 138 -16.76 17.51 7.37
N MET A 139 -15.91 18.41 6.92
CA MET A 139 -14.62 18.69 7.57
C MET A 139 -14.86 19.42 8.90
N PRO A 140 -14.13 19.04 9.98
CA PRO A 140 -14.25 19.70 11.28
C PRO A 140 -13.45 21.03 11.34
N TYR A 141 -13.60 21.86 10.32
CA TYR A 141 -12.92 23.14 10.16
C TYR A 141 -13.86 24.18 9.59
N ASP A 142 -13.66 25.42 9.98
CA ASP A 142 -14.35 26.58 9.39
C ASP A 142 -13.79 26.87 7.98
N ASP A 143 -14.58 27.55 7.17
CA ASP A 143 -14.18 27.93 5.81
C ASP A 143 -12.89 28.78 5.82
N ASN A 144 -11.97 28.47 4.90
CA ASN A 144 -10.70 29.18 4.71
C ASN A 144 -9.72 29.14 5.90
N THR A 145 -9.84 28.17 6.82
CA THR A 145 -8.94 28.06 7.97
C THR A 145 -7.78 27.11 7.74
N ILE A 146 -7.86 26.21 6.72
CA ILE A 146 -6.81 25.25 6.39
C ILE A 146 -5.81 25.87 5.44
N GLN A 147 -4.53 25.93 5.84
CA GLN A 147 -3.45 26.50 5.03
C GLN A 147 -2.81 25.47 4.07
N SER A 148 -2.80 24.21 4.45
CA SER A 148 -2.24 23.11 3.66
C SER A 148 -3.10 21.87 3.82
N LEU A 149 -3.53 21.28 2.69
CA LEU A 149 -4.45 20.14 2.64
C LEU A 149 -4.00 19.15 1.57
N SER A 150 -4.07 17.83 1.86
CA SER A 150 -3.97 16.74 0.88
C SER A 150 -5.03 15.68 1.07
#